data_68612877f399f055c63a8cf297f25808
#
_entry.id   68612877f399f055c63a8cf297f25808
#
_cell.length_a   1.000
_cell.length_b   1.000
_cell.length_c   1.000
_cell.angle_alpha   90.00
_cell.angle_beta   90.00
_cell.angle_gamma   90.00
#
_symmetry.space_group_name_H-M   'P 1'
#
loop_
_entity.id
_entity.type
_entity.pdbx_description
1 polymer ?
#
loop_
_entity_poly.entity_id
_entity_poly.type
_entity_poly.pdbx_seq_one_letter_code
_entity_poly.pdbx_strand_id
1 'polypeptide(L)'
;MKQFYETYCQNEKLSLLVREISWSNNLLIMVGCKNDQAREFYIRLCIKYHYTKRELERQINSMLYERSMLSQEKYKAVLAKNEGLTALRDAYVFEFLDLPESYKEKDLRRQIVSNLKDFILEFGKDFAFVGEEYRLQVGNTDFFIDLLFYSRVLSCLVAIELKIGIFKPEHLGQLNFYLEALDRDVKLPNENPSVGLILCTSKDDAVVEYALNRSLS
;
A
#
# COMPACT_ATOMS: atom_id res chain seq x y z
N MET A 1 3.41 -2.85 -34.26
CA MET A 1 4.66 -3.65 -34.38
C MET A 1 5.89 -2.79 -34.53
N LYS A 2 5.95 -1.87 -35.53
CA LYS A 2 7.12 -1.00 -35.77
C LYS A 2 7.52 -0.20 -34.52
N GLN A 3 6.59 0.55 -33.92
CA GLN A 3 6.83 1.35 -32.73
C GLN A 3 7.31 0.51 -31.52
N PHE A 4 6.77 -0.70 -31.32
CA PHE A 4 7.19 -1.61 -30.27
C PHE A 4 8.66 -2.02 -30.46
N TYR A 5 9.04 -2.40 -31.68
CA TYR A 5 10.42 -2.74 -32.02
C TYR A 5 11.35 -1.55 -31.75
N GLU A 6 11.02 -0.36 -32.27
CA GLU A 6 11.81 0.85 -32.09
C GLU A 6 11.99 1.25 -30.61
N THR A 7 11.00 0.95 -29.77
CA THR A 7 11.04 1.26 -28.34
C THR A 7 11.98 0.35 -27.56
N TYR A 8 12.07 -0.93 -27.93
CA TYR A 8 12.78 -1.94 -27.12
C TYR A 8 14.04 -2.52 -27.78
N CYS A 9 14.30 -2.31 -29.08
CA CYS A 9 15.41 -2.93 -29.80
C CYS A 9 16.79 -2.47 -29.32
N GLN A 10 16.90 -1.27 -28.74
CA GLN A 10 18.17 -0.72 -28.26
C GLN A 10 18.50 -1.14 -26.82
N ASN A 11 17.54 -1.70 -26.09
CA ASN A 11 17.70 -2.12 -24.70
C ASN A 11 17.54 -3.66 -24.59
N GLU A 12 18.67 -4.36 -24.65
CA GLU A 12 18.71 -5.83 -24.66
C GLU A 12 18.00 -6.41 -23.43
N LYS A 13 18.16 -5.80 -22.26
CA LYS A 13 17.53 -6.22 -21.01
C LYS A 13 16.00 -6.14 -21.08
N LEU A 14 15.46 -5.03 -21.58
CA LEU A 14 14.02 -4.87 -21.76
C LEU A 14 13.47 -5.79 -22.84
N SER A 15 14.20 -6.00 -23.92
CA SER A 15 13.76 -6.87 -25.03
C SER A 15 13.58 -8.33 -24.62
N LEU A 16 14.26 -8.78 -23.56
CA LEU A 16 14.05 -10.09 -22.95
C LEU A 16 12.82 -10.09 -22.04
N LEU A 17 12.69 -9.09 -21.18
CA LEU A 17 11.62 -9.02 -20.18
C LEU A 17 10.23 -8.86 -20.80
N VAL A 18 10.09 -8.14 -21.91
CA VAL A 18 8.79 -7.96 -22.58
C VAL A 18 8.14 -9.26 -23.07
N ARG A 19 8.92 -10.35 -23.20
CA ARG A 19 8.45 -11.67 -23.62
C ARG A 19 7.70 -12.40 -22.49
N GLU A 20 7.95 -12.02 -21.25
CA GLU A 20 7.39 -12.67 -20.05
C GLU A 20 5.99 -12.16 -19.69
N ILE A 21 5.51 -11.11 -20.35
CA ILE A 21 4.21 -10.50 -20.06
C ILE A 21 3.29 -10.47 -21.29
N SER A 22 1.98 -10.31 -21.05
CA SER A 22 1.00 -10.29 -22.13
C SER A 22 1.21 -9.12 -23.09
N TRP A 23 0.81 -9.29 -24.36
CA TRP A 23 0.87 -8.23 -25.37
C TRP A 23 0.12 -6.97 -24.96
N SER A 24 -1.05 -7.13 -24.35
CA SER A 24 -1.86 -6.01 -23.85
C SER A 24 -1.14 -5.19 -22.76
N ASN A 25 -0.42 -5.86 -21.87
CA ASN A 25 0.38 -5.19 -20.83
C ASN A 25 1.59 -4.48 -21.45
N ASN A 26 2.25 -5.10 -22.44
CA ASN A 26 3.33 -4.46 -23.18
C ASN A 26 2.90 -3.15 -23.85
N LEU A 27 1.73 -3.13 -24.49
CA LEU A 27 1.19 -1.92 -25.13
C LEU A 27 0.89 -0.83 -24.10
N LEU A 28 0.30 -1.18 -22.96
CA LEU A 28 0.04 -0.23 -21.88
C LEU A 28 1.33 0.42 -21.35
N ILE A 29 2.35 -0.41 -21.07
CA ILE A 29 3.63 0.07 -20.58
C ILE A 29 4.31 0.97 -21.61
N MET A 30 4.31 0.57 -22.88
CA MET A 30 4.92 1.33 -23.96
C MET A 30 4.30 2.74 -24.09
N VAL A 31 2.96 2.84 -23.96
CA VAL A 31 2.23 4.11 -24.08
C VAL A 31 2.28 4.92 -22.78
N GLY A 32 2.12 4.27 -21.64
CA GLY A 32 2.00 4.91 -20.33
C GLY A 32 3.34 5.33 -19.71
N CYS A 33 4.47 4.74 -20.13
CA CYS A 33 5.77 5.01 -19.51
C CYS A 33 6.70 5.80 -20.45
N LYS A 34 7.23 6.92 -19.96
CA LYS A 34 8.07 7.84 -20.74
C LYS A 34 9.52 7.39 -20.87
N ASN A 35 10.06 6.61 -19.92
CA ASN A 35 11.46 6.20 -19.88
C ASN A 35 11.60 4.69 -19.64
N ASP A 36 12.79 4.15 -19.94
CA ASP A 36 13.08 2.73 -19.83
C ASP A 36 13.09 2.22 -18.40
N GLN A 37 13.43 3.06 -17.42
CA GLN A 37 13.42 2.69 -16.01
C GLN A 37 11.99 2.42 -15.51
N ALA A 38 11.04 3.29 -15.87
CA ALA A 38 9.63 3.08 -15.58
C ALA A 38 9.10 1.84 -16.29
N ARG A 39 9.48 1.62 -17.57
CA ARG A 39 9.09 0.42 -18.32
C ARG A 39 9.60 -0.84 -17.64
N GLU A 40 10.88 -0.91 -17.27
CA GLU A 40 11.46 -2.03 -16.56
C GLU A 40 10.73 -2.30 -15.24
N PHE A 41 10.46 -1.25 -14.47
CA PHE A 41 9.75 -1.35 -13.20
C PHE A 41 8.39 -2.03 -13.36
N TYR A 42 7.54 -1.53 -14.27
CA TYR A 42 6.21 -2.11 -14.48
C TYR A 42 6.25 -3.51 -15.11
N ILE A 43 7.20 -3.80 -15.99
CA ILE A 43 7.39 -5.16 -16.54
C ILE A 43 7.71 -6.13 -15.41
N ARG A 44 8.65 -5.80 -14.52
CA ARG A 44 9.01 -6.64 -13.38
C ARG A 44 7.85 -6.86 -12.41
N LEU A 45 7.02 -5.83 -12.18
CA LEU A 45 5.80 -5.97 -11.38
C LEU A 45 4.80 -6.93 -12.05
N CYS A 46 4.61 -6.82 -13.38
CA CYS A 46 3.75 -7.75 -14.12
C CYS A 46 4.24 -9.19 -14.02
N ILE A 47 5.55 -9.42 -14.12
CA ILE A 47 6.14 -10.77 -13.97
C ILE A 47 5.90 -11.28 -12.54
N LYS A 48 6.19 -10.45 -11.53
CA LYS A 48 6.11 -10.84 -10.12
C LYS A 48 4.68 -11.08 -9.64
N TYR A 49 3.75 -10.20 -10.02
CA TYR A 49 2.38 -10.19 -9.49
C TYR A 49 1.32 -10.66 -10.48
N HIS A 50 1.72 -10.99 -11.72
CA HIS A 50 0.82 -11.44 -12.80
C HIS A 50 -0.36 -10.48 -13.04
N TYR A 51 -0.07 -9.17 -13.09
CA TYR A 51 -1.10 -8.14 -13.28
C TYR A 51 -1.91 -8.37 -14.55
N THR A 52 -3.24 -8.30 -14.40
CA THR A 52 -4.15 -8.15 -15.54
C THR A 52 -3.96 -6.76 -16.17
N LYS A 53 -4.46 -6.59 -17.40
CA LYS A 53 -4.43 -5.29 -18.09
C LYS A 53 -4.99 -4.15 -17.22
N ARG A 54 -6.13 -4.40 -16.56
CA ARG A 54 -6.84 -3.41 -15.72
C ARG A 54 -6.06 -3.06 -14.45
N GLU A 55 -5.45 -4.04 -13.81
CA GLU A 55 -4.59 -3.82 -12.64
C GLU A 55 -3.36 -2.99 -13.02
N LEU A 56 -2.68 -3.34 -14.13
CA LEU A 56 -1.52 -2.60 -14.61
C LEU A 56 -1.88 -1.15 -14.98
N GLU A 57 -2.99 -0.93 -15.69
CA GLU A 57 -3.47 0.41 -16.06
C GLU A 57 -3.68 1.28 -14.82
N ARG A 58 -4.29 0.74 -13.77
CA ARG A 58 -4.42 1.41 -12.48
C ARG A 58 -3.07 1.79 -11.87
N GLN A 59 -2.10 0.85 -11.87
CA GLN A 59 -0.78 1.11 -11.29
C GLN A 59 -0.03 2.22 -12.05
N ILE A 60 -0.15 2.25 -13.37
CA ILE A 60 0.44 3.33 -14.21
C ILE A 60 -0.27 4.67 -13.93
N ASN A 61 -1.60 4.68 -13.92
CA ASN A 61 -2.38 5.91 -13.68
C ASN A 61 -2.17 6.47 -12.27
N SER A 62 -1.93 5.62 -11.29
CA SER A 62 -1.60 6.02 -9.92
C SER A 62 -0.14 6.47 -9.76
N MET A 63 0.64 6.54 -10.86
CA MET A 63 2.04 6.97 -10.87
C MET A 63 2.94 6.21 -9.88
N LEU A 64 2.72 4.88 -9.78
CA LEU A 64 3.41 4.03 -8.79
C LEU A 64 4.94 4.10 -8.92
N TYR A 65 5.47 4.16 -10.16
CA TYR A 65 6.90 4.30 -10.41
C TYR A 65 7.46 5.60 -9.83
N GLU A 66 6.85 6.73 -10.16
CA GLU A 66 7.27 8.05 -9.73
C GLU A 66 7.24 8.16 -8.19
N ARG A 67 6.18 7.66 -7.57
CA ARG A 67 6.05 7.62 -6.11
C ARG A 67 7.10 6.73 -5.45
N SER A 68 7.39 5.56 -6.04
CA SER A 68 8.41 4.65 -5.52
C SER A 68 9.82 5.26 -5.60
N MET A 69 10.10 6.06 -6.64
CA MET A 69 11.39 6.76 -6.78
C MET A 69 11.52 7.92 -5.81
N LEU A 70 10.46 8.71 -5.61
CA LEU A 70 10.44 9.80 -4.61
C LEU A 70 10.57 9.26 -3.18
N SER A 71 9.93 8.13 -2.89
CA SER A 71 10.08 7.47 -1.59
C SER A 71 11.48 6.92 -1.37
N GLN A 72 12.14 6.35 -2.39
CA GLN A 72 13.50 5.81 -2.24
C GLN A 72 14.54 6.84 -1.80
N GLU A 73 14.44 8.10 -2.21
CA GLU A 73 15.39 9.13 -1.76
C GLU A 73 15.13 9.58 -0.31
N LYS A 74 13.85 9.69 0.08
CA LYS A 74 13.46 10.10 1.45
C LYS A 74 13.49 8.94 2.46
N TYR A 75 13.24 7.71 2.02
CA TYR A 75 13.14 6.52 2.90
C TYR A 75 14.41 5.68 2.95
N LYS A 76 15.43 5.92 2.12
CA LYS A 76 16.71 5.18 2.21
C LYS A 76 17.35 5.23 3.60
N ALA A 77 17.14 6.29 4.35
CA ALA A 77 17.64 6.41 5.72
C ALA A 77 16.84 5.54 6.72
N VAL A 78 15.55 5.30 6.46
CA VAL A 78 14.65 4.52 7.33
C VAL A 78 14.56 3.06 6.89
N LEU A 79 14.62 2.79 5.59
CA LEU A 79 14.48 1.45 5.00
C LEU A 79 15.75 0.60 5.05
N ALA A 80 16.92 1.17 5.37
CA ALA A 80 18.14 0.38 5.54
C ALA A 80 18.05 -0.69 6.63
N LYS A 81 16.96 -0.72 7.41
CA LYS A 81 16.67 -1.75 8.41
C LYS A 81 15.46 -2.65 8.11
N ASN A 82 14.58 -2.32 7.15
CA ASN A 82 13.36 -3.10 6.92
C ASN A 82 12.99 -3.18 5.42
N GLU A 83 13.47 -4.20 4.72
CA GLU A 83 13.13 -4.49 3.32
C GLU A 83 11.62 -4.74 3.08
N GLY A 84 10.84 -4.95 4.13
CA GLY A 84 9.42 -5.28 4.08
C GLY A 84 8.46 -4.08 3.95
N LEU A 85 8.87 -2.86 4.34
CA LEU A 85 8.00 -1.67 4.28
C LEU A 85 7.69 -1.19 2.85
N THR A 86 8.45 -1.66 1.85
CA THR A 86 8.13 -1.43 0.43
C THR A 86 6.84 -2.12 -0.03
N ALA A 87 6.28 -3.03 0.78
CA ALA A 87 5.00 -3.68 0.49
C ALA A 87 3.80 -2.74 0.70
N LEU A 88 3.96 -1.68 1.50
CA LEU A 88 2.91 -0.70 1.76
C LEU A 88 3.01 0.47 0.77
N ARG A 89 1.88 0.92 0.25
CA ARG A 89 1.79 1.99 -0.74
C ARG A 89 1.37 3.29 -0.07
N ASP A 90 1.81 4.43 -0.63
CA ASP A 90 1.39 5.75 -0.17
C ASP A 90 -0.05 6.11 -0.56
N ALA A 91 -0.62 5.44 -1.54
CA ALA A 91 -1.99 5.64 -1.98
C ALA A 91 -2.59 4.34 -2.52
N TYR A 92 -3.86 4.13 -2.22
CA TYR A 92 -4.68 3.02 -2.68
C TYR A 92 -5.90 3.55 -3.44
N VAL A 93 -6.36 2.81 -4.44
CA VAL A 93 -7.53 3.16 -5.23
C VAL A 93 -8.62 2.13 -4.97
N PHE A 94 -9.72 2.59 -4.34
CA PHE A 94 -10.83 1.74 -3.93
C PHE A 94 -12.08 2.00 -4.79
N GLU A 95 -11.92 1.97 -6.12
CA GLU A 95 -13.04 2.16 -7.06
C GLU A 95 -14.16 1.13 -6.94
N PHE A 96 -13.84 -0.02 -6.33
CA PHE A 96 -14.80 -1.08 -6.09
C PHE A 96 -15.73 -0.83 -4.89
N LEU A 97 -15.44 0.21 -4.09
CA LEU A 97 -16.31 0.58 -2.97
C LEU A 97 -17.48 1.41 -3.49
N ASP A 98 -18.69 0.91 -3.29
CA ASP A 98 -19.93 1.61 -3.60
C ASP A 98 -20.29 2.55 -2.44
N LEU A 99 -19.63 3.70 -2.39
CA LEU A 99 -19.82 4.69 -1.34
C LEU A 99 -20.74 5.81 -1.85
N PRO A 100 -21.72 6.24 -1.06
CA PRO A 100 -22.55 7.41 -1.36
C PRO A 100 -21.67 8.69 -1.35
N GLU A 101 -22.17 9.79 -1.94
CA GLU A 101 -21.44 11.07 -1.96
C GLU A 101 -21.04 11.57 -0.56
N SER A 102 -21.84 11.22 0.47
CA SER A 102 -21.55 11.49 1.86
C SER A 102 -21.62 10.20 2.66
N TYR A 103 -20.51 9.78 3.25
CA TYR A 103 -20.38 8.56 4.02
C TYR A 103 -19.59 8.79 5.32
N LYS A 104 -19.74 7.89 6.28
CA LYS A 104 -19.01 7.86 7.56
C LYS A 104 -17.93 6.79 7.56
N GLU A 105 -16.97 6.88 8.47
CA GLU A 105 -15.92 5.86 8.67
C GLU A 105 -16.50 4.44 8.81
N LYS A 106 -17.63 4.31 9.52
CA LYS A 106 -18.36 3.04 9.66
C LYS A 106 -18.86 2.49 8.31
N ASP A 107 -19.32 3.34 7.41
CA ASP A 107 -19.81 2.92 6.09
C ASP A 107 -18.64 2.48 5.22
N LEU A 108 -17.53 3.22 5.27
CA LEU A 108 -16.28 2.86 4.59
C LEU A 108 -15.77 1.49 5.09
N ARG A 109 -15.69 1.29 6.40
CA ARG A 109 -15.28 0.01 6.99
C ARG A 109 -16.16 -1.13 6.52
N ARG A 110 -17.49 -0.97 6.60
CA ARG A 110 -18.45 -1.99 6.15
C ARG A 110 -18.26 -2.34 4.67
N GLN A 111 -18.05 -1.34 3.81
CA GLN A 111 -17.81 -1.56 2.39
C GLN A 111 -16.48 -2.28 2.13
N ILE A 112 -15.41 -1.96 2.86
CA ILE A 112 -14.14 -2.67 2.77
C ILE A 112 -14.33 -4.14 3.14
N VAL A 113 -15.00 -4.44 4.24
CA VAL A 113 -15.23 -5.81 4.70
C VAL A 113 -16.15 -6.57 3.74
N SER A 114 -17.19 -5.94 3.22
CA SER A 114 -18.09 -6.56 2.22
C SER A 114 -17.37 -6.89 0.90
N ASN A 115 -16.36 -6.10 0.54
CA ASN A 115 -15.55 -6.29 -0.65
C ASN A 115 -14.10 -6.70 -0.31
N LEU A 116 -13.92 -7.48 0.75
CA LEU A 116 -12.63 -7.80 1.33
C LEU A 116 -11.66 -8.43 0.31
N LYS A 117 -12.17 -9.25 -0.61
CA LYS A 117 -11.36 -9.84 -1.69
C LYS A 117 -10.71 -8.77 -2.56
N ASP A 118 -11.49 -7.79 -3.01
CA ASP A 118 -10.99 -6.73 -3.88
C ASP A 118 -10.11 -5.75 -3.11
N PHE A 119 -10.43 -5.51 -1.83
CA PHE A 119 -9.56 -4.76 -0.93
C PHE A 119 -8.19 -5.42 -0.77
N ILE A 120 -8.12 -6.72 -0.50
CA ILE A 120 -6.85 -7.45 -0.36
C ILE A 120 -6.08 -7.47 -1.70
N LEU A 121 -6.76 -7.58 -2.84
CA LEU A 121 -6.11 -7.53 -4.15
C LEU A 121 -5.48 -6.17 -4.44
N GLU A 122 -6.10 -5.09 -4.00
CA GLU A 122 -5.54 -3.73 -4.12
C GLU A 122 -4.48 -3.45 -3.05
N PHE A 123 -4.75 -3.86 -1.80
CA PHE A 123 -3.87 -3.64 -0.66
C PHE A 123 -2.59 -4.46 -0.76
N GLY A 124 -2.70 -5.75 -1.08
CA GLY A 124 -1.59 -6.68 -1.30
C GLY A 124 -1.97 -8.12 -1.00
N LYS A 125 -1.56 -9.03 -1.87
CA LYS A 125 -1.87 -10.48 -1.77
C LYS A 125 -1.23 -11.16 -0.55
N ASP A 126 -0.26 -10.50 0.07
CA ASP A 126 0.48 -11.03 1.22
C ASP A 126 -0.16 -10.66 2.57
N PHE A 127 -1.32 -10.02 2.55
CA PHE A 127 -2.08 -9.67 3.74
C PHE A 127 -3.19 -10.68 4.02
N ALA A 128 -3.30 -11.09 5.27
CA ALA A 128 -4.41 -11.89 5.79
C ALA A 128 -5.27 -11.02 6.70
N PHE A 129 -6.58 -11.05 6.50
CA PHE A 129 -7.53 -10.34 7.36
C PHE A 129 -7.67 -11.06 8.71
N VAL A 130 -7.50 -10.33 9.80
CA VAL A 130 -7.63 -10.84 11.18
C VAL A 130 -8.99 -10.46 11.75
N GLY A 131 -9.44 -9.20 11.57
CA GLY A 131 -10.73 -8.76 12.05
C GLY A 131 -11.04 -7.28 11.80
N GLU A 132 -12.31 -6.94 11.95
CA GLU A 132 -12.82 -5.57 12.02
C GLU A 132 -13.22 -5.23 13.45
N GLU A 133 -13.22 -3.94 13.82
CA GLU A 133 -13.47 -3.47 15.19
C GLU A 133 -12.73 -4.34 16.22
N TYR A 134 -11.44 -4.60 15.92
CA TYR A 134 -10.65 -5.51 16.75
C TYR A 134 -10.45 -4.92 18.13
N ARG A 135 -11.03 -5.60 19.15
CA ARG A 135 -11.01 -5.14 20.54
C ARG A 135 -9.63 -5.33 21.17
N LEU A 136 -9.09 -4.25 21.70
CA LEU A 136 -7.93 -4.23 22.58
C LEU A 136 -8.40 -3.81 23.97
N GLN A 137 -8.07 -4.57 24.99
CA GLN A 137 -8.33 -4.20 26.37
C GLN A 137 -7.01 -3.76 27.03
N VAL A 138 -6.95 -2.48 27.42
CA VAL A 138 -5.80 -1.92 28.13
C VAL A 138 -6.29 -1.42 29.49
N GLY A 139 -5.84 -2.07 30.56
CA GLY A 139 -6.41 -1.85 31.87
C GLY A 139 -7.89 -2.23 31.90
N ASN A 140 -8.73 -1.30 32.31
CA ASN A 140 -10.19 -1.48 32.38
C ASN A 140 -10.93 -0.81 31.20
N THR A 141 -10.22 -0.40 30.16
CA THR A 141 -10.80 0.32 29.02
C THR A 141 -10.65 -0.51 27.75
N ASP A 142 -11.72 -0.56 26.97
CA ASP A 142 -11.75 -1.19 25.66
C ASP A 142 -11.47 -0.15 24.57
N PHE A 143 -10.61 -0.53 23.65
CA PHE A 143 -10.28 0.21 22.45
C PHE A 143 -10.56 -0.67 21.23
N PHE A 144 -10.77 -0.07 20.06
CA PHE A 144 -11.13 -0.80 18.86
C PHE A 144 -10.31 -0.30 17.69
N ILE A 145 -9.60 -1.22 17.04
CA ILE A 145 -8.91 -0.99 15.77
C ILE A 145 -9.92 -1.20 14.64
N ASP A 146 -10.03 -0.25 13.70
CA ASP A 146 -11.00 -0.37 12.61
C ASP A 146 -10.83 -1.67 11.81
N LEU A 147 -9.60 -1.95 11.33
CA LEU A 147 -9.26 -3.17 10.63
C LEU A 147 -7.90 -3.69 11.09
N LEU A 148 -7.80 -4.97 11.38
CA LEU A 148 -6.55 -5.64 11.71
C LEU A 148 -6.23 -6.68 10.63
N PHE A 149 -4.99 -6.62 10.12
CA PHE A 149 -4.43 -7.58 9.18
C PHE A 149 -3.13 -8.17 9.72
N TYR A 150 -2.69 -9.26 9.10
CA TYR A 150 -1.37 -9.82 9.27
C TYR A 150 -0.62 -9.77 7.94
N SER A 151 0.58 -9.22 7.94
CA SER A 151 1.45 -9.21 6.77
C SER A 151 2.39 -10.41 6.81
N ARG A 152 2.28 -11.30 5.82
CA ARG A 152 3.15 -12.48 5.70
C ARG A 152 4.58 -12.09 5.34
N VAL A 153 4.76 -11.05 4.55
CA VAL A 153 6.09 -10.55 4.13
C VAL A 153 6.82 -9.91 5.32
N LEU A 154 6.11 -9.09 6.08
CA LEU A 154 6.66 -8.40 7.24
C LEU A 154 6.68 -9.28 8.50
N SER A 155 5.94 -10.39 8.50
CA SER A 155 5.72 -11.25 9.67
C SER A 155 5.26 -10.43 10.88
N CYS A 156 4.27 -9.56 10.69
CA CYS A 156 3.76 -8.67 11.74
C CYS A 156 2.26 -8.38 11.59
N LEU A 157 1.66 -7.92 12.67
CA LEU A 157 0.31 -7.35 12.66
C LEU A 157 0.32 -5.97 11.99
N VAL A 158 -0.76 -5.67 11.26
CA VAL A 158 -0.95 -4.39 10.58
C VAL A 158 -2.29 -3.80 11.00
N ALA A 159 -2.24 -2.77 11.83
CA ALA A 159 -3.40 -2.02 12.26
C ALA A 159 -3.74 -0.94 11.24
N ILE A 160 -4.98 -0.91 10.77
CA ILE A 160 -5.47 0.11 9.85
C ILE A 160 -6.53 0.94 10.56
N GLU A 161 -6.32 2.24 10.56
CA GLU A 161 -7.26 3.24 11.06
C GLU A 161 -7.86 4.00 9.88
N LEU A 162 -9.17 4.08 9.82
CA LEU A 162 -9.91 4.75 8.75
C LEU A 162 -10.29 6.17 9.19
N LYS A 163 -9.98 7.16 8.37
CA LYS A 163 -10.33 8.56 8.65
C LYS A 163 -10.95 9.21 7.42
N ILE A 164 -12.11 9.82 7.60
CA ILE A 164 -12.75 10.63 6.58
C ILE A 164 -12.20 12.06 6.64
N GLY A 165 -11.68 12.53 5.50
CA GLY A 165 -11.12 13.86 5.38
C GLY A 165 -9.60 13.89 5.36
N ILE A 166 -9.03 15.03 5.77
CA ILE A 166 -7.59 15.28 5.72
C ILE A 166 -6.90 14.61 6.92
N PHE A 167 -5.71 14.06 6.70
CA PHE A 167 -4.83 13.57 7.76
C PHE A 167 -4.57 14.66 8.81
N LYS A 168 -4.61 14.26 10.10
CA LYS A 168 -4.25 15.11 11.24
C LYS A 168 -3.24 14.40 12.14
N PRO A 169 -2.27 15.15 12.75
CA PRO A 169 -1.27 14.58 13.65
C PRO A 169 -1.83 13.79 14.83
N GLU A 170 -3.03 14.15 15.33
CA GLU A 170 -3.71 13.45 16.42
C GLU A 170 -4.03 11.99 16.10
N HIS A 171 -4.22 11.65 14.82
CA HIS A 171 -4.49 10.27 14.39
C HIS A 171 -3.29 9.33 14.67
N LEU A 172 -2.05 9.87 14.62
CA LEU A 172 -0.86 9.10 14.97
C LEU A 172 -0.81 8.72 16.44
N GLY A 173 -1.26 9.59 17.33
CA GLY A 173 -1.29 9.30 18.76
C GLY A 173 -2.17 8.10 19.08
N GLN A 174 -3.35 8.03 18.48
CA GLN A 174 -4.27 6.89 18.61
C GLN A 174 -3.64 5.62 18.04
N LEU A 175 -3.09 5.69 16.81
CA LEU A 175 -2.49 4.54 16.15
C LEU A 175 -1.28 4.01 16.94
N ASN A 176 -0.38 4.87 17.38
CA ASN A 176 0.80 4.47 18.17
C ASN A 176 0.41 3.76 19.47
N PHE A 177 -0.66 4.21 20.13
CA PHE A 177 -1.20 3.53 21.30
C PHE A 177 -1.68 2.11 20.95
N TYR A 178 -2.35 1.94 19.83
CA TYR A 178 -2.79 0.61 19.36
C TYR A 178 -1.61 -0.30 19.02
N LEU A 179 -0.58 0.22 18.40
CA LEU A 179 0.62 -0.55 18.08
C LEU A 179 1.33 -1.05 19.34
N GLU A 180 1.46 -0.19 20.35
CA GLU A 180 2.05 -0.57 21.64
C GLU A 180 1.21 -1.66 22.32
N ALA A 181 -0.12 -1.56 22.31
CA ALA A 181 -1.01 -2.57 22.87
C ALA A 181 -0.93 -3.89 22.10
N LEU A 182 -0.89 -3.84 20.77
CA LEU A 182 -0.71 -5.03 19.94
C LEU A 182 0.64 -5.74 20.23
N ASP A 183 1.70 -4.98 20.34
CA ASP A 183 3.04 -5.51 20.57
C ASP A 183 3.21 -6.13 21.96
N ARG A 184 2.51 -5.62 22.96
CA ARG A 184 2.57 -6.16 24.33
C ARG A 184 1.67 -7.36 24.56
N ASP A 185 0.43 -7.27 24.04
CA ASP A 185 -0.64 -8.16 24.51
C ASP A 185 -1.12 -9.16 23.44
N VAL A 186 -0.85 -8.91 22.14
CA VAL A 186 -1.40 -9.71 21.05
C VAL A 186 -0.32 -10.38 20.20
N LYS A 187 0.74 -9.66 19.90
CA LYS A 187 1.84 -10.13 19.04
C LYS A 187 2.52 -11.36 19.63
N LEU A 188 2.82 -12.34 18.77
CA LEU A 188 3.60 -13.51 19.17
C LEU A 188 5.10 -13.16 19.30
N PRO A 189 5.86 -13.89 20.12
CA PRO A 189 7.29 -13.62 20.35
C PRO A 189 8.17 -13.66 19.10
N ASN A 190 7.77 -14.44 18.11
CA ASN A 190 8.49 -14.63 16.85
C ASN A 190 8.05 -13.63 15.73
N GLU A 191 7.10 -12.75 16.03
CA GLU A 191 6.64 -11.73 15.09
C GLU A 191 7.41 -10.42 15.26
N ASN A 192 7.53 -9.69 14.18
CA ASN A 192 8.11 -8.37 14.18
C ASN A 192 7.15 -7.35 14.82
N PRO A 193 7.64 -6.17 15.22
CA PRO A 193 6.79 -5.09 15.72
C PRO A 193 5.65 -4.77 14.76
N SER A 194 4.48 -4.50 15.32
CA SER A 194 3.27 -4.17 14.57
C SER A 194 3.44 -2.88 13.77
N VAL A 195 2.79 -2.81 12.62
CA VAL A 195 2.82 -1.66 11.71
C VAL A 195 1.44 -1.00 11.67
N GLY A 196 1.42 0.32 11.69
CA GLY A 196 0.20 1.12 11.61
C GLY A 196 0.03 1.80 10.26
N LEU A 197 -1.21 1.84 9.80
CA LEU A 197 -1.62 2.56 8.60
C LEU A 197 -2.81 3.44 8.90
N ILE A 198 -2.78 4.67 8.41
CA ILE A 198 -3.95 5.55 8.40
C ILE A 198 -4.41 5.71 6.96
N LEU A 199 -5.62 5.25 6.68
CA LEU A 199 -6.28 5.49 5.40
C LEU A 199 -7.16 6.74 5.53
N CYS A 200 -6.80 7.78 4.81
CA CYS A 200 -7.55 9.05 4.78
C CYS A 200 -7.85 9.47 3.34
N THR A 201 -8.87 10.30 3.17
CA THR A 201 -9.29 10.75 1.83
C THR A 201 -8.26 11.66 1.18
N SER A 202 -7.55 12.46 1.98
CA SER A 202 -6.49 13.37 1.51
C SER A 202 -5.44 13.60 2.59
N LYS A 203 -4.26 14.06 2.18
CA LYS A 203 -3.16 14.41 3.09
C LYS A 203 -2.48 15.69 2.61
N ASP A 204 -1.95 16.45 3.56
CA ASP A 204 -0.94 17.49 3.31
C ASP A 204 0.42 16.89 3.63
N ASP A 205 1.27 16.78 2.62
CA ASP A 205 2.57 16.10 2.75
C ASP A 205 3.48 16.78 3.78
N ALA A 206 3.41 18.12 3.89
CA ALA A 206 4.18 18.85 4.91
C ALA A 206 3.71 18.49 6.32
N VAL A 207 2.40 18.44 6.56
CA VAL A 207 1.82 18.05 7.87
C VAL A 207 2.21 16.63 8.23
N VAL A 208 2.17 15.70 7.28
CA VAL A 208 2.58 14.30 7.48
C VAL A 208 4.06 14.22 7.84
N GLU A 209 4.92 14.93 7.11
CA GLU A 209 6.37 14.95 7.36
C GLU A 209 6.68 15.45 8.77
N TYR A 210 6.09 16.58 9.20
CA TYR A 210 6.28 17.11 10.55
C TYR A 210 5.77 16.18 11.64
N ALA A 211 4.64 15.51 11.40
CA ALA A 211 4.07 14.57 12.36
C ALA A 211 4.93 13.31 12.55
N LEU A 212 5.50 12.77 11.46
CA LEU A 212 6.34 11.58 11.48
C LEU A 212 7.74 11.83 12.06
N ASN A 213 8.33 13.01 11.85
CA ASN A 213 9.69 13.32 12.30
C ASN A 213 9.87 13.23 13.83
N ARG A 214 8.82 13.35 14.63
CA ARG A 214 8.88 13.16 16.10
C ARG A 214 8.55 11.73 16.55
N SER A 215 7.97 10.92 15.69
CA SER A 215 7.57 9.53 16.03
C SER A 215 8.72 8.54 15.84
N LEU A 216 9.84 8.99 15.27
CA LEU A 216 11.03 8.18 14.98
C LEU A 216 12.19 8.44 15.97
N SER A 217 11.92 9.14 17.09
CA SER A 217 12.93 9.51 18.10
C SER A 217 12.94 8.52 19.25
#